data_22ab432e1a8444b205b94d3130e00bf1
#
_entry.id   22ab432e1a8444b205b94d3130e00bf1
#
_cell.length_a   1.000
_cell.length_b   1.000
_cell.length_c   1.000
_cell.angle_alpha   90.00
_cell.angle_beta   90.00
_cell.angle_gamma   90.00
#
_symmetry.space_group_name_H-M   'P 1'
#
loop_
_entity.id
_entity.type
_entity.pdbx_description
1 polymer ?
#
loop_
_entity_poly.entity_id
_entity_poly.type
_entity_poly.pdbx_seq_one_letter_code
_entity_poly.pdbx_strand_id
1 'polypeptide(L)'
;MKPVCLVIGAGAGIGGTVGRKFAQEGYHAALCRRSDAAGLAAMSRSFEDEGLSVSGYLTNAAEPGALEQLVSDVEQVGPIDTMVYNLGAQIGNRSLEKTSLKTFELGWQIACFGLFRLAKVLVPLMAARGKGTFLVTSATSA
;
A
#
# COMPACT_ATOMS: atom_id res chain seq x y z
N MET A 1 5.81 11.44 17.54
CA MET A 1 5.32 11.26 16.15
C MET A 1 4.11 10.31 16.16
N LYS A 2 3.15 10.56 15.30
CA LYS A 2 2.01 9.65 15.13
C LYS A 2 2.48 8.31 14.53
N PRO A 3 1.89 7.18 14.93
CA PRO A 3 2.11 5.94 14.20
C PRO A 3 1.56 6.08 12.78
N VAL A 4 2.21 5.43 11.83
CA VAL A 4 1.81 5.48 10.42
C VAL A 4 1.08 4.21 10.02
N CYS A 5 -0.04 4.37 9.33
CA CYS A 5 -0.67 3.31 8.54
C CYS A 5 -0.30 3.52 7.07
N LEU A 6 0.57 2.66 6.53
CA LEU A 6 0.93 2.65 5.12
C LEU A 6 -0.06 1.80 4.34
N VAL A 7 -0.76 2.39 3.40
CA VAL A 7 -1.72 1.69 2.53
C VAL A 7 -1.18 1.60 1.11
N ILE A 8 -0.83 0.39 0.68
CA ILE A 8 -0.46 0.10 -0.71
C ILE A 8 -1.71 -0.28 -1.48
N GLY A 9 -2.01 0.48 -2.54
CA GLY A 9 -3.27 0.34 -3.27
C GLY A 9 -4.41 1.18 -2.66
N ALA A 10 -4.12 2.44 -2.34
CA ALA A 10 -5.07 3.37 -1.74
C ALA A 10 -6.00 4.01 -2.79
N GLY A 11 -6.83 3.19 -3.42
CA GLY A 11 -7.89 3.64 -4.33
C GLY A 11 -9.14 4.14 -3.59
N ALA A 12 -10.15 4.58 -4.37
CA ALA A 12 -11.42 5.08 -3.84
C ALA A 12 -12.26 4.00 -3.11
N GLY A 13 -11.92 2.72 -3.29
CA GLY A 13 -12.57 1.60 -2.64
C GLY A 13 -11.99 1.28 -1.26
N ILE A 14 -11.61 0.01 -1.07
CA ILE A 14 -11.15 -0.54 0.23
C ILE A 14 -9.94 0.23 0.76
N GLY A 15 -8.90 0.43 -0.05
CA GLY A 15 -7.64 1.01 0.41
C GLY A 15 -7.79 2.42 0.97
N GLY A 16 -8.50 3.30 0.27
CA GLY A 16 -8.76 4.65 0.75
C GLY A 16 -9.64 4.69 1.99
N THR A 17 -10.66 3.84 2.07
CA THR A 17 -11.54 3.72 3.23
C THR A 17 -10.80 3.23 4.47
N VAL A 18 -9.93 2.23 4.32
CA VAL A 18 -9.07 1.74 5.41
C VAL A 18 -8.13 2.83 5.89
N GLY A 19 -7.45 3.52 4.98
CA GLY A 19 -6.57 4.64 5.33
C GLY A 19 -7.31 5.72 6.14
N ARG A 20 -8.53 6.07 5.72
CA ARG A 20 -9.38 7.03 6.43
C ARG A 20 -9.72 6.56 7.84
N LYS A 21 -10.10 5.31 8.00
CA LYS A 21 -10.44 4.76 9.31
C LYS A 21 -9.24 4.82 10.26
N PHE A 22 -8.06 4.41 9.81
CA PHE A 22 -6.84 4.54 10.63
C PHE A 22 -6.53 5.99 10.98
N ALA A 23 -6.67 6.93 10.04
CA ALA A 23 -6.45 8.35 10.31
C ALA A 23 -7.41 8.90 11.36
N GLN A 24 -8.69 8.48 11.34
CA GLN A 24 -9.68 8.82 12.35
C GLN A 24 -9.33 8.29 13.75
N GLU A 25 -8.60 7.18 13.81
CA GLU A 25 -8.11 6.58 15.06
C GLU A 25 -6.72 7.14 15.50
N GLY A 26 -6.28 8.24 14.88
CA GLY A 26 -5.10 8.96 15.31
C GLY A 26 -3.79 8.60 14.59
N TYR A 27 -3.84 7.76 13.58
CA TYR A 27 -2.67 7.45 12.73
C TYR A 27 -2.41 8.57 11.72
N HIS A 28 -1.19 8.63 11.21
CA HIS A 28 -0.92 9.29 9.93
C HIS A 28 -1.17 8.28 8.81
N ALA A 29 -2.05 8.60 7.87
CA ALA A 29 -2.32 7.75 6.71
C ALA A 29 -1.33 8.05 5.57
N ALA A 30 -0.45 7.12 5.26
CA ALA A 30 0.41 7.17 4.08
C ALA A 30 -0.26 6.40 2.94
N LEU A 31 -0.80 7.12 1.96
CA LEU A 31 -1.60 6.56 0.88
C LEU A 31 -0.76 6.38 -0.38
N CYS A 32 -0.59 5.14 -0.83
CA CYS A 32 0.21 4.82 -2.02
C CYS A 32 -0.67 4.33 -3.17
N ARG A 33 -0.53 4.95 -4.34
CA ARG A 33 -1.09 4.52 -5.62
C ARG A 33 0.02 4.30 -6.64
N ARG A 34 -0.22 3.46 -7.65
CA ARG A 34 0.69 3.29 -8.78
C ARG A 34 0.74 4.53 -9.68
N SER A 35 -0.42 5.15 -9.92
CA SER A 35 -0.64 6.26 -10.85
C SER A 35 -1.85 7.09 -10.38
N ASP A 36 -2.35 7.98 -11.21
CA ASP A 36 -3.47 8.87 -10.89
C ASP A 36 -3.12 9.88 -9.79
N ALA A 37 -2.16 10.74 -10.09
CA ALA A 37 -1.73 11.81 -9.18
C ALA A 37 -2.88 12.75 -8.80
N ALA A 38 -3.78 13.06 -9.74
CA ALA A 38 -4.93 13.94 -9.48
C ALA A 38 -5.92 13.31 -8.49
N GLY A 39 -6.23 12.02 -8.66
CA GLY A 39 -7.10 11.28 -7.75
C GLY A 39 -6.49 11.13 -6.35
N LEU A 40 -5.19 10.90 -6.28
CA LEU A 40 -4.46 10.84 -5.00
C LEU A 40 -4.47 12.19 -4.28
N ALA A 41 -4.21 13.28 -5.00
CA ALA A 41 -4.26 14.63 -4.46
C ALA A 41 -5.67 15.02 -3.97
N ALA A 42 -6.72 14.66 -4.73
CA ALA A 42 -8.10 14.90 -4.33
C ALA A 42 -8.47 14.10 -3.06
N MET A 43 -8.03 12.86 -2.96
CA MET A 43 -8.22 12.02 -1.78
C MET A 43 -7.50 12.63 -0.57
N SER A 44 -6.25 13.02 -0.71
CA SER A 44 -5.47 13.64 0.37
C SER A 44 -6.16 14.91 0.88
N ARG A 45 -6.60 15.78 -0.03
CA ARG A 45 -7.38 16.97 0.36
C ARG A 45 -8.64 16.63 1.15
N SER A 46 -9.37 15.59 0.76
CA SER A 46 -10.57 15.19 1.50
C SER A 46 -10.28 14.71 2.92
N PHE A 47 -9.09 14.15 3.18
CA PHE A 47 -8.63 13.83 4.54
C PHE A 47 -8.28 15.11 5.31
N GLU A 48 -7.55 16.03 4.67
CA GLU A 48 -7.16 17.31 5.27
C GLU A 48 -8.38 18.16 5.66
N ASP A 49 -9.42 18.18 4.81
CA ASP A 49 -10.69 18.88 5.07
C ASP A 49 -11.41 18.32 6.32
N GLU A 50 -11.19 17.05 6.65
CA GLU A 50 -11.68 16.41 7.88
C GLU A 50 -10.71 16.58 9.07
N GLY A 51 -9.60 17.30 8.89
CA GLY A 51 -8.56 17.46 9.93
C GLY A 51 -7.71 16.20 10.15
N LEU A 52 -7.71 15.27 9.21
CA LEU A 52 -6.96 14.02 9.30
C LEU A 52 -5.52 14.18 8.80
N SER A 53 -4.61 13.43 9.37
CA SER A 53 -3.19 13.44 9.00
C SER A 53 -2.96 12.48 7.84
N VAL A 54 -2.43 12.97 6.72
CA VAL A 54 -2.28 12.19 5.48
C VAL A 54 -1.06 12.62 4.69
N SER A 55 -0.49 11.69 3.93
CA SER A 55 0.45 11.95 2.83
C SER A 55 0.17 11.00 1.68
N GLY A 56 0.43 11.46 0.45
CA GLY A 56 0.21 10.69 -0.77
C GLY A 56 1.53 10.34 -1.47
N TYR A 57 1.64 9.12 -1.99
CA TYR A 57 2.80 8.61 -2.69
C TYR A 57 2.41 7.93 -3.99
N LEU A 58 3.17 8.17 -5.06
CA LEU A 58 3.06 7.44 -6.31
C LEU A 58 4.21 6.44 -6.39
N THR A 59 3.89 5.15 -6.39
CA THR A 59 4.88 4.08 -6.43
C THR A 59 4.37 2.89 -7.21
N ASN A 60 5.14 2.44 -8.19
CA ASN A 60 4.86 1.20 -8.91
C ASN A 60 5.48 0.02 -8.16
N ALA A 61 4.66 -0.85 -7.59
CA ALA A 61 5.13 -2.01 -6.83
C ALA A 61 5.97 -3.01 -7.66
N ALA A 62 5.84 -3.00 -8.98
CA ALA A 62 6.61 -3.86 -9.86
C ALA A 62 8.03 -3.31 -10.15
N GLU A 63 8.30 -2.04 -9.90
CA GLU A 63 9.62 -1.46 -10.13
C GLU A 63 10.63 -1.90 -9.06
N PRO A 64 11.85 -2.32 -9.48
CA PRO A 64 12.92 -2.63 -8.54
C PRO A 64 13.26 -1.44 -7.64
N GLY A 65 13.37 -1.65 -6.34
CA GLY A 65 13.75 -0.63 -5.36
C GLY A 65 12.65 0.37 -4.98
N ALA A 66 11.53 0.42 -5.69
CA ALA A 66 10.50 1.44 -5.48
C ALA A 66 9.77 1.29 -4.13
N LEU A 67 9.44 0.06 -3.74
CA LEU A 67 8.79 -0.20 -2.45
C LEU A 67 9.73 0.04 -1.26
N GLU A 68 10.99 -0.29 -1.43
CA GLU A 68 12.04 -0.06 -0.44
C GLU A 68 12.25 1.44 -0.19
N GLN A 69 12.27 2.22 -1.28
CA GLN A 69 12.35 3.68 -1.18
C GLN A 69 11.10 4.26 -0.52
N LEU A 70 9.92 3.77 -0.89
CA LEU A 70 8.66 4.20 -0.25
C LEU A 70 8.70 3.99 1.27
N VAL A 71 9.15 2.83 1.74
CA VAL A 71 9.29 2.57 3.19
C VAL A 71 10.23 3.59 3.82
N SER A 72 11.38 3.85 3.19
CA SER A 72 12.34 4.84 3.69
C SER A 72 11.74 6.24 3.81
N ASP A 73 11.00 6.68 2.80
CA ASP A 73 10.37 8.01 2.79
C ASP A 73 9.27 8.13 3.85
N VAL A 74 8.44 7.10 3.98
CA VAL A 74 7.35 7.08 4.97
C VAL A 74 7.89 7.01 6.40
N GLU A 75 8.95 6.26 6.65
CA GLU A 75 9.61 6.19 7.97
C GLU A 75 10.17 7.54 8.44
N GLN A 76 10.45 8.47 7.52
CA GLN A 76 10.84 9.85 7.89
C GLN A 76 9.65 10.66 8.42
N VAL A 77 8.43 10.33 8.01
CA VAL A 77 7.21 10.98 8.53
C VAL A 77 6.85 10.44 9.91
N GLY A 78 7.03 9.15 10.12
CA GLY A 78 6.75 8.48 11.39
C GLY A 78 6.93 6.96 11.29
N PRO A 79 6.95 6.26 12.42
CA PRO A 79 7.13 4.82 12.42
C PRO A 79 5.94 4.12 11.78
N ILE A 80 6.18 3.29 10.77
CA ILE A 80 5.15 2.46 10.15
C ILE A 80 4.77 1.35 11.15
N ASP A 81 3.62 1.52 11.78
CA ASP A 81 3.07 0.59 12.77
C ASP A 81 2.17 -0.46 12.10
N THR A 82 1.44 -0.03 11.07
CA THR A 82 0.56 -0.91 10.29
C THR A 82 0.80 -0.72 8.80
N MET A 83 0.94 -1.81 8.08
CA MET A 83 0.99 -1.83 6.62
C MET A 83 -0.20 -2.61 6.07
N VAL A 84 -0.94 -2.01 5.15
CA VAL A 84 -2.09 -2.62 4.47
C VAL A 84 -1.74 -2.83 3.01
N TYR A 85 -1.62 -4.09 2.59
CA TYR A 85 -1.36 -4.47 1.21
C TYR A 85 -2.67 -4.78 0.50
N ASN A 86 -3.12 -3.85 -0.33
CA ASN A 86 -4.41 -3.91 -1.03
C ASN A 86 -4.19 -3.87 -2.56
N LEU A 87 -3.25 -4.66 -3.06
CA LEU A 87 -3.00 -4.82 -4.48
C LEU A 87 -3.49 -6.19 -4.96
N GLY A 88 -4.37 -6.19 -5.96
CA GLY A 88 -4.83 -7.40 -6.62
C GLY A 88 -4.06 -7.69 -7.91
N ALA A 89 -4.02 -8.97 -8.28
CA ALA A 89 -3.43 -9.45 -9.53
C ALA A 89 -4.44 -9.52 -10.69
N GLN A 90 -5.46 -8.68 -10.69
CA GLN A 90 -6.49 -8.67 -11.72
C GLN A 90 -6.00 -7.97 -12.98
N ILE A 91 -5.06 -8.61 -13.68
CA ILE A 91 -4.44 -8.07 -14.89
C ILE A 91 -4.95 -8.86 -16.09
N GLY A 92 -5.63 -8.20 -17.02
CA GLY A 92 -6.06 -8.73 -18.28
C GLY A 92 -7.10 -9.86 -18.20
N ASN A 93 -7.13 -10.69 -19.24
CA ASN A 93 -8.02 -11.84 -19.31
C ASN A 93 -7.49 -12.98 -18.40
N ARG A 94 -8.40 -13.66 -17.70
CA ARG A 94 -8.04 -14.68 -16.70
C ARG A 94 -8.08 -16.12 -17.23
N SER A 95 -8.41 -16.33 -18.53
CA SER A 95 -8.36 -17.66 -19.09
C SER A 95 -6.89 -18.08 -19.31
N LEU A 96 -6.61 -19.36 -19.10
CA LEU A 96 -5.28 -19.93 -19.31
C LEU A 96 -4.75 -19.63 -20.72
N GLU A 97 -5.60 -19.82 -21.73
CA GLU A 97 -5.25 -19.64 -23.14
C GLU A 97 -4.86 -18.20 -23.50
N LYS A 98 -5.52 -17.21 -22.86
CA LYS A 98 -5.35 -15.78 -23.18
C LYS A 98 -4.39 -15.05 -22.26
N THR A 99 -3.90 -15.71 -21.22
CA THR A 99 -2.95 -15.13 -20.28
C THR A 99 -1.53 -15.36 -20.77
N SER A 100 -0.81 -14.29 -21.14
CA SER A 100 0.59 -14.39 -21.50
C SER A 100 1.47 -14.63 -20.27
N LEU A 101 2.64 -15.23 -20.48
CA LEU A 101 3.65 -15.39 -19.40
C LEU A 101 4.01 -14.05 -18.76
N LYS A 102 4.18 -13.02 -19.57
CA LYS A 102 4.49 -11.66 -19.11
C LYS A 102 3.39 -11.08 -18.21
N THR A 103 2.14 -11.24 -18.60
CA THR A 103 0.99 -10.75 -17.81
C THR A 103 0.88 -11.51 -16.48
N PHE A 104 1.07 -12.83 -16.51
CA PHE A 104 1.07 -13.63 -15.28
C PHE A 104 2.21 -13.23 -14.33
N GLU A 105 3.43 -13.08 -14.86
CA GLU A 105 4.57 -12.66 -14.07
C GLU A 105 4.36 -11.28 -13.45
N LEU A 106 3.83 -10.32 -14.20
CA LEU A 106 3.52 -8.99 -13.68
C LEU A 106 2.50 -9.05 -12.55
N GLY A 107 1.45 -9.86 -12.69
CA GLY A 107 0.47 -10.09 -11.63
C GLY A 107 1.11 -10.64 -10.35
N TRP A 108 2.00 -11.61 -10.51
CA TRP A 108 2.76 -12.16 -9.39
C TRP A 108 3.69 -11.13 -8.73
N GLN A 109 4.40 -10.33 -9.53
CA GLN A 109 5.26 -9.26 -9.03
C GLN A 109 4.48 -8.25 -8.18
N ILE A 110 3.30 -7.88 -8.62
CA ILE A 110 2.44 -6.90 -7.91
C ILE A 110 1.82 -7.51 -6.66
N ALA A 111 1.18 -8.67 -6.78
CA ALA A 111 0.34 -9.23 -5.71
C ALA A 111 1.13 -10.01 -4.66
N CYS A 112 2.23 -10.66 -5.04
CA CYS A 112 2.98 -11.58 -4.17
C CYS A 112 4.39 -11.09 -3.89
N PHE A 113 5.17 -10.88 -4.92
CA PHE A 113 6.58 -10.50 -4.77
C PHE A 113 6.74 -9.12 -4.12
N GLY A 114 5.89 -8.15 -4.46
CA GLY A 114 5.89 -6.84 -3.82
C GLY A 114 5.63 -6.91 -2.32
N LEU A 115 4.69 -7.74 -1.89
CA LEU A 115 4.44 -7.99 -0.47
C LEU A 115 5.66 -8.58 0.24
N PHE A 116 6.33 -9.54 -0.38
CA PHE A 116 7.55 -10.13 0.16
C PHE A 116 8.68 -9.10 0.29
N ARG A 117 8.86 -8.25 -0.72
CA ARG A 117 9.84 -7.15 -0.68
C ARG A 117 9.57 -6.19 0.47
N LEU A 118 8.31 -5.77 0.65
CA LEU A 118 7.92 -4.94 1.78
C LEU A 118 8.20 -5.63 3.12
N ALA A 119 7.86 -6.89 3.25
CA ALA A 119 8.13 -7.65 4.47
C ALA A 119 9.63 -7.70 4.80
N LYS A 120 10.48 -7.88 3.79
CA LYS A 120 11.94 -7.90 3.99
C LYS A 120 12.51 -6.60 4.56
N VAL A 121 11.93 -5.47 4.21
CA VAL A 121 12.40 -4.14 4.69
C VAL A 121 11.72 -3.78 6.00
N LEU A 122 10.42 -3.99 6.10
CA LEU A 122 9.60 -3.43 7.17
C LEU A 122 9.57 -4.31 8.42
N VAL A 123 9.60 -5.65 8.27
CA VAL A 123 9.57 -6.57 9.43
C VAL A 123 10.74 -6.34 10.39
N PRO A 124 12.00 -6.16 9.93
CA PRO A 124 13.10 -5.85 10.85
C PRO A 124 12.89 -4.54 11.62
N LEU A 125 12.34 -3.50 11.00
CA LEU A 125 12.03 -2.23 11.65
C LEU A 125 10.94 -2.39 12.71
N MET A 126 9.88 -3.11 12.40
CA MET A 126 8.79 -3.43 13.33
C MET A 126 9.28 -4.28 14.50
N ALA A 127 10.09 -5.32 14.22
CA ALA A 127 10.67 -6.19 15.23
C ALA A 127 11.57 -5.42 16.22
N ALA A 128 12.40 -4.50 15.71
CA ALA A 128 13.24 -3.64 16.55
C ALA A 128 12.41 -2.74 17.50
N ARG A 129 11.19 -2.39 17.10
CA ARG A 129 10.24 -1.61 17.92
C ARG A 129 9.38 -2.49 18.83
N GLY A 130 9.43 -3.80 18.67
CA GLY A 130 8.61 -4.78 19.42
C GLY A 130 7.13 -4.80 19.00
N LYS A 131 6.75 -4.15 17.90
CA LYS A 131 5.37 -4.11 17.40
C LYS A 131 5.31 -3.83 15.91
N GLY A 132 4.24 -4.28 15.27
CA GLY A 132 3.91 -4.04 13.87
C GLY A 132 2.82 -4.97 13.39
N THR A 133 2.05 -4.52 12.40
CA THR A 133 0.94 -5.27 11.82
C THR A 133 0.98 -5.23 10.31
N PHE A 134 0.86 -6.41 9.68
CA PHE A 134 0.63 -6.55 8.25
C PHE A 134 -0.81 -7.01 8.02
N LEU A 135 -1.55 -6.25 7.22
CA LEU A 135 -2.89 -6.61 6.75
C LEU A 135 -2.84 -6.79 5.24
N VAL A 136 -3.36 -7.90 4.77
CA VAL A 136 -3.40 -8.22 3.34
C VAL A 136 -4.84 -8.47 2.93
N THR A 137 -5.35 -7.72 1.96
CA THR A 137 -6.64 -8.03 1.36
C THR A 137 -6.48 -9.19 0.40
N SER A 138 -7.39 -10.14 0.50
CA SER A 138 -7.38 -11.35 -0.30
C SER A 138 -8.81 -11.73 -0.69
N ALA A 139 -8.92 -12.62 -1.67
CA ALA A 139 -10.19 -13.21 -2.06
C ALA A 139 -10.12 -14.73 -1.87
N THR A 140 -11.21 -15.31 -1.37
CA THR A 140 -11.37 -16.76 -1.41
C THR A 140 -11.80 -17.18 -2.82
N SER A 141 -11.11 -18.15 -3.38
CA SER A 141 -11.63 -18.89 -4.54
C SER A 141 -12.45 -20.05 -4.01
N ALA A 142 -13.74 -19.96 -4.12
CA ALA A 142 -14.61 -21.10 -3.88
C ALA A 142 -14.73 -21.93 -5.16
#